data_1a9d5c70adc2bfcf5ac0dabc265c12ac
#
_entry.id   1a9d5c70adc2bfcf5ac0dabc265c12ac
#
_cell.length_a   1.000
_cell.length_b   1.000
_cell.length_c   1.000
_cell.angle_alpha   90.00
_cell.angle_beta   90.00
_cell.angle_gamma   90.00
#
_symmetry.space_group_name_H-M   'P 1'
#
loop_
_entity.id
_entity.type
_entity.pdbx_description
1 polymer ?
#
loop_
_entity_poly.entity_id
_entity_poly.type
_entity_poly.pdbx_seq_one_letter_code
_entity_poly.pdbx_strand_id
1 'polypeptide(L)'
;IVGAPSYTSDPVNQSGEGAVFVFYGSANGLSATPDWKVESNQADAAFGTSVSTAGDVNGDGFDDVIVGAPGFSNGQDNEGAAFVYYGSATGLSPSQNKVVMSNQSASNFGWSVATAGDVDDDGYSEVIVGAPDYDNGQENEGAVFVYRGSAAGLDTTLKWTAELDQANAVFGTSVSSAGDVNGDGYADVIIGAPGYTNGQEKEGAALVYHGSAGGLTTVNWTVESNQKDASLGWSVASAGDINADRYDDVIVGAPWYSNGQTNEGKAFVYHGSASGLTSVNWTVESNQEGSFFGFSVSTAGDVDKDGYDEVIVGADFYDNAQEKEGAAFVYHGSASGLQTTMAWMGESDQEYGYYGRSVAAAGDVDKDGFADVVVGAPGFDRGETFDCGADFVYRGGAAGSFFLIPNPSGG
;
A
#
# COMPACT_ATOMS: atom_id res chain seq x y z
N ILE A 1 1.46 -11.70 -1.90
CA ILE A 1 0.76 -11.34 -3.13
C ILE A 1 1.60 -10.35 -3.94
N VAL A 2 1.66 -10.52 -5.27
CA VAL A 2 2.46 -9.72 -6.19
C VAL A 2 1.61 -9.34 -7.39
N GLY A 3 1.56 -8.05 -7.70
CA GLY A 3 0.93 -7.52 -8.90
C GLY A 3 1.94 -7.31 -10.03
N ALA A 4 1.53 -7.62 -11.25
CA ALA A 4 2.31 -7.42 -12.46
C ALA A 4 1.43 -6.72 -13.53
N PRO A 5 1.19 -5.40 -13.39
CA PRO A 5 0.20 -4.69 -14.22
C PRO A 5 0.55 -4.64 -15.71
N SER A 6 1.81 -4.77 -16.06
CA SER A 6 2.27 -4.81 -17.45
C SER A 6 2.34 -6.23 -18.03
N TYR A 7 1.91 -7.26 -17.27
CA TYR A 7 1.92 -8.64 -17.73
C TYR A 7 1.08 -8.80 -19.01
N THR A 8 1.59 -9.62 -19.93
CA THR A 8 0.97 -9.86 -21.24
C THR A 8 1.04 -11.35 -21.56
N SER A 9 -0.10 -12.04 -21.55
CA SER A 9 -0.17 -13.47 -21.91
C SER A 9 -0.21 -13.67 -23.43
N ASP A 10 -0.91 -12.80 -24.15
CA ASP A 10 -1.01 -12.76 -25.61
C ASP A 10 -0.65 -11.34 -26.12
N PRO A 11 0.58 -11.14 -26.65
CA PRO A 11 1.03 -9.80 -27.07
C PRO A 11 0.26 -9.23 -28.26
N VAL A 12 -0.57 -10.03 -28.92
CA VAL A 12 -1.37 -9.57 -30.07
C VAL A 12 -2.71 -8.99 -29.64
N ASN A 13 -3.35 -9.59 -28.61
CA ASN A 13 -4.72 -9.26 -28.25
C ASN A 13 -4.88 -8.79 -26.81
N GLN A 14 -3.90 -8.99 -25.93
CA GLN A 14 -4.00 -8.76 -24.49
C GLN A 14 -2.77 -8.04 -23.91
N SER A 15 -2.20 -7.08 -24.67
CA SER A 15 -1.09 -6.27 -24.19
C SER A 15 -1.50 -5.50 -22.92
N GLY A 16 -0.66 -5.53 -21.85
CA GLY A 16 -0.94 -4.79 -20.63
C GLY A 16 -2.20 -5.23 -19.88
N GLU A 17 -2.64 -6.47 -20.06
CA GLU A 17 -3.81 -6.99 -19.34
C GLU A 17 -3.59 -7.04 -17.83
N GLY A 18 -2.35 -7.31 -17.42
CA GLY A 18 -1.95 -7.46 -16.03
C GLY A 18 -2.27 -8.84 -15.44
N ALA A 19 -1.49 -9.19 -14.43
CA ALA A 19 -1.67 -10.43 -13.68
C ALA A 19 -1.35 -10.23 -12.19
N VAL A 20 -1.90 -11.14 -11.37
CA VAL A 20 -1.60 -11.22 -9.94
C VAL A 20 -1.16 -12.63 -9.60
N PHE A 21 -0.14 -12.74 -8.78
CA PHE A 21 0.45 -13.97 -8.30
C PHE A 21 0.41 -14.03 -6.78
N VAL A 22 0.04 -15.19 -6.22
CA VAL A 22 0.09 -15.43 -4.78
C VAL A 22 0.99 -16.62 -4.49
N PHE A 23 1.85 -16.46 -3.48
CA PHE A 23 2.76 -17.48 -2.98
C PHE A 23 2.41 -17.76 -1.53
N TYR A 24 2.13 -19.01 -1.19
CA TYR A 24 1.81 -19.36 0.19
C TYR A 24 3.06 -19.61 1.02
N GLY A 25 3.04 -19.10 2.24
CA GLY A 25 4.07 -19.34 3.23
C GLY A 25 4.05 -20.78 3.75
N SER A 26 5.21 -21.28 4.14
CA SER A 26 5.38 -22.58 4.79
C SER A 26 6.61 -22.56 5.69
N ALA A 27 6.79 -23.55 6.60
CA ALA A 27 8.00 -23.68 7.41
C ALA A 27 9.32 -23.78 6.62
N ASN A 28 9.25 -23.85 5.29
CA ASN A 28 10.43 -23.82 4.40
C ASN A 28 10.53 -22.48 3.63
N GLY A 29 9.72 -21.47 4.00
CA GLY A 29 9.55 -20.21 3.28
C GLY A 29 8.48 -20.29 2.19
N LEU A 30 8.56 -19.42 1.21
CA LEU A 30 7.60 -19.30 0.11
C LEU A 30 7.78 -20.40 -0.94
N SER A 31 6.70 -20.74 -1.65
CA SER A 31 6.74 -21.61 -2.82
C SER A 31 7.62 -21.03 -3.93
N ALA A 32 8.32 -21.89 -4.68
CA ALA A 32 9.13 -21.48 -5.84
C ALA A 32 8.31 -21.05 -7.07
N THR A 33 7.05 -21.46 -7.11
CA THR A 33 6.09 -21.12 -8.17
C THR A 33 4.83 -20.57 -7.54
N PRO A 34 4.11 -19.68 -8.23
CA PRO A 34 2.85 -19.18 -7.69
C PRO A 34 1.87 -20.32 -7.40
N ASP A 35 1.27 -20.28 -6.21
CA ASP A 35 0.22 -21.21 -5.82
C ASP A 35 -1.13 -20.82 -6.44
N TRP A 36 -1.27 -19.53 -6.75
CA TRP A 36 -2.44 -19.00 -7.42
C TRP A 36 -2.05 -17.88 -8.38
N LYS A 37 -2.75 -17.82 -9.52
CA LYS A 37 -2.59 -16.79 -10.55
C LYS A 37 -3.94 -16.43 -11.15
N VAL A 38 -4.13 -15.13 -11.43
CA VAL A 38 -5.28 -14.62 -12.18
C VAL A 38 -4.87 -13.46 -13.08
N GLU A 39 -5.56 -13.31 -14.19
CA GLU A 39 -5.38 -12.28 -15.21
C GLU A 39 -6.72 -11.57 -15.47
N SER A 40 -6.70 -10.31 -15.92
CA SER A 40 -7.93 -9.60 -16.26
C SER A 40 -8.57 -10.12 -17.55
N ASN A 41 -7.77 -10.65 -18.45
CA ASN A 41 -8.14 -11.02 -19.83
C ASN A 41 -8.69 -9.81 -20.63
N GLN A 42 -8.32 -8.59 -20.26
CA GLN A 42 -8.66 -7.36 -20.99
C GLN A 42 -7.38 -6.55 -21.25
N ALA A 43 -7.11 -6.24 -22.52
CA ALA A 43 -5.97 -5.42 -22.90
C ALA A 43 -6.01 -4.07 -22.18
N ASP A 44 -4.83 -3.58 -21.80
CA ASP A 44 -4.59 -2.28 -21.14
C ASP A 44 -5.34 -2.10 -19.80
N ALA A 45 -5.87 -3.18 -19.20
CA ALA A 45 -6.57 -3.12 -17.92
C ALA A 45 -5.64 -2.78 -16.75
N ALA A 46 -4.34 -3.03 -16.90
CA ALA A 46 -3.33 -2.85 -15.86
C ALA A 46 -3.73 -3.55 -14.53
N PHE A 47 -4.30 -4.76 -14.61
CA PHE A 47 -4.74 -5.54 -13.46
C PHE A 47 -3.54 -5.91 -12.57
N GLY A 48 -3.66 -5.63 -11.27
CA GLY A 48 -2.58 -5.79 -10.32
C GLY A 48 -1.72 -4.52 -10.15
N THR A 49 -2.18 -3.34 -10.62
CA THR A 49 -1.55 -2.05 -10.30
C THR A 49 -1.47 -1.84 -8.79
N SER A 50 -2.51 -2.21 -8.07
CA SER A 50 -2.55 -2.26 -6.62
C SER A 50 -3.10 -3.61 -6.17
N VAL A 51 -2.51 -4.19 -5.14
CA VAL A 51 -2.91 -5.45 -4.53
C VAL A 51 -2.81 -5.35 -3.01
N SER A 52 -3.78 -5.90 -2.30
CA SER A 52 -3.79 -5.90 -0.83
C SER A 52 -4.61 -7.06 -0.29
N THR A 53 -4.48 -7.33 1.01
CA THR A 53 -5.54 -8.05 1.73
C THR A 53 -6.84 -7.24 1.68
N ALA A 54 -7.95 -7.91 1.58
CA ALA A 54 -9.28 -7.32 1.77
C ALA A 54 -9.78 -7.52 3.22
N GLY A 55 -9.02 -8.28 4.05
CA GLY A 55 -9.49 -8.84 5.30
C GLY A 55 -10.52 -9.94 5.06
N ASP A 56 -11.22 -10.37 6.09
CA ASP A 56 -12.31 -11.37 6.00
C ASP A 56 -13.63 -10.66 5.69
N VAL A 57 -13.90 -10.39 4.39
CA VAL A 57 -15.11 -9.64 3.96
C VAL A 57 -16.37 -10.49 4.00
N ASN A 58 -16.24 -11.82 4.14
CA ASN A 58 -17.37 -12.74 4.15
C ASN A 58 -17.62 -13.44 5.50
N GLY A 59 -16.73 -13.24 6.48
CA GLY A 59 -16.84 -13.79 7.84
C GLY A 59 -16.63 -15.30 7.92
N ASP A 60 -15.88 -15.89 6.97
CA ASP A 60 -15.63 -17.33 6.93
C ASP A 60 -14.36 -17.78 7.66
N GLY A 61 -13.57 -16.81 8.16
CA GLY A 61 -12.33 -17.03 8.92
C GLY A 61 -11.09 -17.14 8.06
N PHE A 62 -11.15 -16.80 6.77
CA PHE A 62 -10.03 -16.72 5.85
C PHE A 62 -9.96 -15.32 5.24
N ASP A 63 -8.78 -14.73 5.26
CA ASP A 63 -8.59 -13.43 4.61
C ASP A 63 -8.79 -13.51 3.10
N ASP A 64 -9.40 -12.47 2.57
CA ASP A 64 -9.69 -12.26 1.16
C ASP A 64 -8.64 -11.33 0.54
N VAL A 65 -8.64 -11.23 -0.79
CA VAL A 65 -7.68 -10.40 -1.54
C VAL A 65 -8.43 -9.41 -2.42
N ILE A 66 -7.96 -8.17 -2.46
CA ILE A 66 -8.45 -7.13 -3.38
C ILE A 66 -7.37 -6.76 -4.39
N VAL A 67 -7.78 -6.58 -5.64
CA VAL A 67 -6.91 -6.28 -6.79
C VAL A 67 -7.49 -5.11 -7.58
N GLY A 68 -6.71 -4.07 -7.80
CA GLY A 68 -7.05 -2.93 -8.64
C GLY A 68 -6.65 -3.12 -10.09
N ALA A 69 -7.47 -2.57 -10.99
CA ALA A 69 -7.29 -2.56 -12.44
C ALA A 69 -7.75 -1.19 -13.00
N PRO A 70 -6.94 -0.14 -12.89
CA PRO A 70 -7.38 1.22 -13.21
C PRO A 70 -7.68 1.47 -14.69
N GLY A 71 -7.10 0.66 -15.60
CA GLY A 71 -7.39 0.72 -17.04
C GLY A 71 -8.56 -0.15 -17.49
N PHE A 72 -9.24 -0.86 -16.57
CA PHE A 72 -10.36 -1.73 -16.92
C PHE A 72 -11.53 -0.94 -17.49
N SER A 73 -12.17 -1.46 -18.54
CA SER A 73 -13.29 -0.82 -19.25
C SER A 73 -14.50 -1.75 -19.28
N ASN A 74 -15.66 -1.28 -18.82
CA ASN A 74 -16.93 -2.01 -18.86
C ASN A 74 -18.10 -1.07 -19.13
N GLY A 75 -18.14 -0.49 -20.32
CA GLY A 75 -19.14 0.46 -20.73
C GLY A 75 -18.62 1.88 -20.83
N GLN A 76 -17.66 2.26 -20.00
CA GLN A 76 -16.90 3.50 -20.07
C GLN A 76 -15.42 3.16 -20.31
N ASP A 77 -14.71 4.00 -21.07
CA ASP A 77 -13.28 3.81 -21.32
C ASP A 77 -12.45 4.11 -20.05
N ASN A 78 -11.61 3.18 -19.62
CA ASN A 78 -10.75 3.32 -18.44
C ASN A 78 -11.50 3.77 -17.18
N GLU A 79 -12.72 3.26 -16.99
CA GLU A 79 -13.48 3.56 -15.78
C GLU A 79 -12.83 2.98 -14.52
N GLY A 80 -12.00 1.93 -14.71
CA GLY A 80 -11.34 1.20 -13.67
C GLY A 80 -12.23 0.24 -12.90
N ALA A 81 -11.60 -0.75 -12.28
CA ALA A 81 -12.29 -1.75 -11.46
C ALA A 81 -11.44 -2.21 -10.27
N ALA A 82 -12.11 -2.70 -9.23
CA ALA A 82 -11.49 -3.47 -8.15
C ALA A 82 -12.19 -4.82 -8.02
N PHE A 83 -11.37 -5.87 -7.85
CA PHE A 83 -11.79 -7.26 -7.82
C PHE A 83 -11.48 -7.86 -6.45
N VAL A 84 -12.46 -8.45 -5.78
CA VAL A 84 -12.27 -9.16 -4.50
C VAL A 84 -12.37 -10.66 -4.74
N TYR A 85 -11.35 -11.41 -4.33
CA TYR A 85 -11.24 -12.86 -4.43
C TYR A 85 -11.27 -13.46 -3.02
N TYR A 86 -12.19 -14.42 -2.80
CA TYR A 86 -12.39 -15.00 -1.48
C TYR A 86 -11.37 -16.08 -1.17
N GLY A 87 -10.86 -16.00 0.07
CA GLY A 87 -10.05 -17.02 0.70
C GLY A 87 -10.86 -18.27 1.05
N SER A 88 -10.19 -19.34 1.37
CA SER A 88 -10.77 -20.58 1.90
C SER A 88 -9.68 -21.49 2.45
N ALA A 89 -10.07 -22.57 3.13
CA ALA A 89 -9.18 -23.62 3.61
C ALA A 89 -8.30 -24.26 2.50
N THR A 90 -8.64 -24.06 1.21
CA THR A 90 -7.88 -24.56 0.06
C THR A 90 -7.17 -23.46 -0.71
N GLY A 91 -7.18 -22.23 -0.18
CA GLY A 91 -6.62 -21.04 -0.78
C GLY A 91 -7.65 -20.21 -1.56
N LEU A 92 -7.17 -19.28 -2.37
CA LEU A 92 -8.00 -18.35 -3.16
C LEU A 92 -8.67 -19.06 -4.36
N SER A 93 -9.92 -18.70 -4.63
CA SER A 93 -10.66 -19.18 -5.79
C SER A 93 -10.61 -18.15 -6.94
N PRO A 94 -10.08 -18.48 -8.12
CA PRO A 94 -10.03 -17.54 -9.25
C PRO A 94 -11.40 -17.28 -9.90
N SER A 95 -12.41 -18.07 -9.59
CA SER A 95 -13.76 -17.98 -10.17
C SER A 95 -14.81 -17.37 -9.24
N GLN A 96 -14.47 -17.19 -7.96
CA GLN A 96 -15.36 -16.59 -6.96
C GLN A 96 -14.84 -15.19 -6.66
N ASN A 97 -15.34 -14.21 -7.37
CA ASN A 97 -14.97 -12.81 -7.17
C ASN A 97 -16.19 -11.90 -7.15
N LYS A 98 -15.98 -10.72 -6.62
CA LYS A 98 -16.86 -9.55 -6.76
C LYS A 98 -16.09 -8.45 -7.45
N VAL A 99 -16.80 -7.65 -8.24
CA VAL A 99 -16.21 -6.53 -8.97
C VAL A 99 -17.00 -5.27 -8.66
N VAL A 100 -16.29 -4.19 -8.37
CA VAL A 100 -16.85 -2.85 -8.20
C VAL A 100 -16.15 -1.90 -9.17
N MET A 101 -16.86 -0.87 -9.62
CA MET A 101 -16.41 0.07 -10.64
C MET A 101 -16.95 1.48 -10.34
N SER A 102 -16.28 2.53 -10.84
CA SER A 102 -16.74 3.91 -10.66
C SER A 102 -17.91 4.29 -11.57
N ASN A 103 -18.03 3.62 -12.72
CA ASN A 103 -18.91 4.01 -13.82
C ASN A 103 -18.62 5.44 -14.38
N GLN A 104 -17.40 5.95 -14.19
CA GLN A 104 -16.93 7.21 -14.78
C GLN A 104 -15.69 6.94 -15.63
N SER A 105 -15.73 7.40 -16.89
CA SER A 105 -14.60 7.28 -17.81
C SER A 105 -13.35 7.96 -17.24
N ALA A 106 -12.19 7.30 -17.40
CA ALA A 106 -10.86 7.79 -17.03
C ALA A 106 -10.69 8.17 -15.54
N SER A 107 -11.51 7.63 -14.65
CA SER A 107 -11.41 7.91 -13.21
C SER A 107 -10.25 7.19 -12.52
N ASN A 108 -9.62 6.24 -13.20
CA ASN A 108 -8.59 5.37 -12.62
C ASN A 108 -9.03 4.67 -11.32
N PHE A 109 -10.32 4.26 -11.22
CA PHE A 109 -10.83 3.52 -10.07
C PHE A 109 -10.06 2.20 -9.89
N GLY A 110 -9.60 1.91 -8.68
CA GLY A 110 -8.71 0.78 -8.42
C GLY A 110 -7.22 1.11 -8.60
N TRP A 111 -6.86 2.39 -8.74
CA TRP A 111 -5.46 2.83 -8.69
C TRP A 111 -4.80 2.44 -7.37
N SER A 112 -5.50 2.60 -6.27
CA SER A 112 -5.14 2.13 -4.95
C SER A 112 -6.28 1.32 -4.35
N VAL A 113 -5.97 0.21 -3.68
CA VAL A 113 -6.94 -0.64 -3.00
C VAL A 113 -6.36 -1.15 -1.68
N ALA A 114 -7.22 -1.28 -0.66
CA ALA A 114 -6.84 -1.86 0.63
C ALA A 114 -8.06 -2.45 1.36
N THR A 115 -7.80 -3.21 2.43
CA THR A 115 -8.82 -3.37 3.47
C THR A 115 -9.03 -2.03 4.18
N ALA A 116 -10.26 -1.71 4.53
CA ALA A 116 -10.57 -0.62 5.46
C ALA A 116 -10.58 -1.11 6.92
N GLY A 117 -10.47 -2.44 7.12
CA GLY A 117 -10.76 -3.09 8.40
C GLY A 117 -12.26 -3.21 8.65
N ASP A 118 -12.66 -3.59 9.85
CA ASP A 118 -14.06 -3.59 10.30
C ASP A 118 -14.38 -2.20 10.87
N VAL A 119 -14.88 -1.30 10.00
CA VAL A 119 -15.08 0.12 10.34
C VAL A 119 -16.39 0.35 11.13
N ASP A 120 -17.27 -0.66 11.25
CA ASP A 120 -18.55 -0.56 11.96
C ASP A 120 -18.77 -1.68 13.01
N ASP A 121 -17.74 -2.51 13.30
CA ASP A 121 -17.70 -3.62 14.28
C ASP A 121 -18.85 -4.60 14.09
N ASP A 122 -19.17 -4.93 12.81
CA ASP A 122 -20.19 -5.90 12.47
C ASP A 122 -19.65 -7.32 12.22
N GLY A 123 -18.33 -7.49 12.30
CA GLY A 123 -17.58 -8.74 12.16
C GLY A 123 -17.20 -9.08 10.72
N TYR A 124 -17.33 -8.16 9.79
CA TYR A 124 -16.89 -8.28 8.40
C TYR A 124 -15.97 -7.11 8.05
N SER A 125 -14.91 -7.38 7.33
CA SER A 125 -14.02 -6.30 6.85
C SER A 125 -14.63 -5.55 5.67
N GLU A 126 -14.46 -4.24 5.63
CA GLU A 126 -14.75 -3.38 4.49
C GLU A 126 -13.54 -3.29 3.56
N VAL A 127 -13.79 -2.92 2.31
CA VAL A 127 -12.73 -2.58 1.37
C VAL A 127 -12.81 -1.11 0.95
N ILE A 128 -11.65 -0.51 0.74
CA ILE A 128 -11.49 0.87 0.31
C ILE A 128 -10.78 0.91 -1.05
N VAL A 129 -11.29 1.75 -1.96
CA VAL A 129 -10.81 1.88 -3.33
C VAL A 129 -10.64 3.34 -3.68
N GLY A 130 -9.45 3.72 -4.14
CA GLY A 130 -9.15 5.06 -4.63
C GLY A 130 -9.34 5.19 -6.14
N ALA A 131 -9.77 6.38 -6.55
CA ALA A 131 -9.97 6.81 -7.93
C ALA A 131 -9.44 8.25 -8.08
N PRO A 132 -8.10 8.44 -8.24
CA PRO A 132 -7.47 9.76 -8.13
C PRO A 132 -7.88 10.75 -9.24
N ASP A 133 -8.33 10.26 -10.39
CA ASP A 133 -8.77 11.11 -11.50
C ASP A 133 -10.31 11.18 -11.60
N TYR A 134 -11.02 10.85 -10.52
CA TYR A 134 -12.47 11.00 -10.45
C TYR A 134 -12.85 12.48 -10.42
N ASP A 135 -13.86 12.85 -11.22
CA ASP A 135 -14.38 14.21 -11.33
C ASP A 135 -15.80 14.28 -10.73
N ASN A 136 -16.01 15.14 -9.75
CA ASN A 136 -17.35 15.46 -9.22
C ASN A 136 -17.52 16.97 -8.99
N GLY A 137 -17.31 17.74 -10.03
CA GLY A 137 -17.39 19.20 -10.00
C GLY A 137 -16.06 19.87 -10.31
N GLN A 138 -14.95 19.29 -9.85
CA GLN A 138 -13.59 19.73 -10.15
C GLN A 138 -12.88 18.68 -11.00
N GLU A 139 -11.92 19.09 -11.82
CA GLU A 139 -11.09 18.20 -12.63
C GLU A 139 -10.05 17.46 -11.75
N ASN A 140 -10.01 16.12 -11.82
CA ASN A 140 -9.08 15.26 -11.06
C ASN A 140 -9.05 15.60 -9.56
N GLU A 141 -10.20 15.92 -8.97
CA GLU A 141 -10.26 16.13 -7.52
C GLU A 141 -9.99 14.82 -6.77
N GLY A 142 -10.36 13.70 -7.41
CA GLY A 142 -10.22 12.36 -6.87
C GLY A 142 -11.32 12.00 -5.87
N ALA A 143 -11.57 10.71 -5.76
CA ALA A 143 -12.55 10.18 -4.81
C ALA A 143 -12.10 8.83 -4.23
N VAL A 144 -12.68 8.49 -3.09
CA VAL A 144 -12.51 7.20 -2.42
C VAL A 144 -13.87 6.59 -2.16
N PHE A 145 -13.93 5.27 -2.33
CA PHE A 145 -15.15 4.47 -2.22
C PHE A 145 -14.94 3.32 -1.24
N VAL A 146 -15.89 3.14 -0.31
CA VAL A 146 -15.88 2.04 0.65
C VAL A 146 -17.08 1.13 0.43
N TYR A 147 -16.84 -0.17 0.37
CA TYR A 147 -17.83 -1.22 0.16
C TYR A 147 -17.83 -2.17 1.35
N ARG A 148 -19.02 -2.54 1.81
CA ARG A 148 -19.24 -3.32 3.01
C ARG A 148 -19.05 -4.82 2.77
N GLY A 149 -18.40 -5.50 3.73
CA GLY A 149 -18.43 -6.94 3.89
C GLY A 149 -19.79 -7.44 4.38
N SER A 150 -20.09 -8.70 4.21
CA SER A 150 -21.28 -9.37 4.76
C SER A 150 -21.18 -10.88 4.60
N ALA A 151 -21.99 -11.66 5.32
CA ALA A 151 -22.09 -13.11 5.16
C ALA A 151 -22.37 -13.61 3.71
N ALA A 152 -22.74 -12.72 2.78
CA ALA A 152 -22.89 -13.01 1.35
C ALA A 152 -21.66 -12.58 0.53
N GLY A 153 -20.58 -12.17 1.21
CA GLY A 153 -19.40 -11.54 0.64
C GLY A 153 -19.59 -10.03 0.45
N LEU A 154 -18.75 -9.42 -0.35
CA LEU A 154 -18.77 -7.98 -0.58
C LEU A 154 -20.12 -7.51 -1.14
N ASP A 155 -20.75 -6.54 -0.46
CA ASP A 155 -21.89 -5.81 -1.00
C ASP A 155 -21.37 -4.77 -2.02
N THR A 156 -21.76 -4.94 -3.28
CA THR A 156 -21.36 -4.02 -4.36
C THR A 156 -22.13 -2.69 -4.34
N THR A 157 -23.05 -2.51 -3.40
CA THR A 157 -23.70 -1.22 -3.14
C THR A 157 -22.74 -0.33 -2.37
N LEU A 158 -22.48 0.86 -2.91
CA LEU A 158 -21.59 1.83 -2.28
C LEU A 158 -22.07 2.17 -0.86
N LYS A 159 -21.20 1.99 0.15
CA LYS A 159 -21.50 2.27 1.56
C LYS A 159 -21.14 3.71 1.95
N TRP A 160 -19.97 4.17 1.52
CA TRP A 160 -19.45 5.49 1.86
C TRP A 160 -18.51 5.99 0.75
N THR A 161 -18.46 7.31 0.59
CA THR A 161 -17.54 7.97 -0.32
C THR A 161 -17.07 9.30 0.27
N ALA A 162 -15.85 9.68 -0.07
CA ALA A 162 -15.29 11.00 0.19
C ALA A 162 -14.54 11.52 -1.01
N GLU A 163 -14.47 12.84 -1.09
CA GLU A 163 -13.75 13.62 -2.11
C GLU A 163 -13.23 14.91 -1.49
N LEU A 164 -12.34 15.59 -2.18
CA LEU A 164 -11.92 16.94 -1.84
C LEU A 164 -12.38 17.87 -2.96
N ASP A 165 -13.15 18.92 -2.62
CA ASP A 165 -13.62 19.95 -3.58
C ASP A 165 -12.46 20.81 -4.10
N GLN A 166 -11.38 20.18 -4.60
CA GLN A 166 -10.20 20.87 -5.12
C GLN A 166 -9.65 20.20 -6.37
N ALA A 167 -9.62 20.93 -7.47
CA ALA A 167 -9.08 20.46 -8.74
C ALA A 167 -7.62 20.00 -8.59
N ASN A 168 -7.32 18.84 -9.18
CA ASN A 168 -6.01 18.20 -9.19
C ASN A 168 -5.47 17.86 -7.78
N ALA A 169 -6.33 17.71 -6.77
CA ALA A 169 -5.92 17.18 -5.46
C ALA A 169 -5.53 15.71 -5.53
N VAL A 170 -6.06 14.99 -6.54
CA VAL A 170 -5.86 13.55 -6.77
C VAL A 170 -6.07 12.72 -5.50
N PHE A 171 -7.15 13.01 -4.77
CA PHE A 171 -7.52 12.33 -3.54
C PHE A 171 -7.79 10.84 -3.79
N GLY A 172 -7.26 9.97 -2.95
CA GLY A 172 -7.31 8.53 -3.18
C GLY A 172 -6.16 7.99 -4.05
N THR A 173 -5.09 8.77 -4.27
CA THR A 173 -3.85 8.26 -4.87
C THR A 173 -3.29 7.11 -4.03
N SER A 174 -3.39 7.19 -2.71
CA SER A 174 -3.05 6.14 -1.77
C SER A 174 -4.16 5.99 -0.73
N VAL A 175 -4.52 4.75 -0.40
CA VAL A 175 -5.51 4.41 0.63
C VAL A 175 -5.01 3.25 1.48
N SER A 176 -5.32 3.25 2.78
CA SER A 176 -5.01 2.16 3.69
C SER A 176 -5.97 2.14 4.87
N SER A 177 -6.10 0.99 5.55
CA SER A 177 -6.50 1.03 6.95
C SER A 177 -5.46 1.82 7.74
N ALA A 178 -5.90 2.61 8.70
CA ALA A 178 -5.06 3.27 9.69
C ALA A 178 -4.94 2.44 10.98
N GLY A 179 -5.67 1.31 11.07
CA GLY A 179 -5.89 0.60 12.32
C GLY A 179 -6.89 1.34 13.22
N ASP A 180 -6.85 1.12 14.52
CA ASP A 180 -7.65 1.83 15.52
C ASP A 180 -6.79 2.92 16.19
N VAL A 181 -6.68 4.09 15.50
CA VAL A 181 -5.79 5.18 15.97
C VAL A 181 -6.31 5.91 17.20
N ASN A 182 -7.58 5.69 17.59
CA ASN A 182 -8.22 6.38 18.71
C ASN A 182 -8.62 5.44 19.87
N GLY A 183 -8.47 4.11 19.70
CA GLY A 183 -8.74 3.09 20.70
C GLY A 183 -10.22 2.90 21.00
N ASP A 184 -11.13 3.21 20.04
CA ASP A 184 -12.57 3.08 20.22
C ASP A 184 -13.15 1.73 19.76
N GLY A 185 -12.31 0.88 19.16
CA GLY A 185 -12.62 -0.48 18.72
C GLY A 185 -13.12 -0.59 17.30
N TYR A 186 -13.21 0.51 16.55
CA TYR A 186 -13.52 0.54 15.12
C TYR A 186 -12.26 0.78 14.32
N ALA A 187 -12.12 0.14 13.18
CA ALA A 187 -11.01 0.44 12.28
C ALA A 187 -11.18 1.81 11.62
N ASP A 188 -10.08 2.54 11.53
CA ASP A 188 -9.99 3.85 10.88
C ASP A 188 -9.33 3.72 9.50
N VAL A 189 -9.48 4.73 8.64
CA VAL A 189 -8.83 4.75 7.32
C VAL A 189 -8.01 6.01 7.10
N ILE A 190 -6.90 5.87 6.38
CA ILE A 190 -6.04 6.99 5.97
C ILE A 190 -6.01 7.08 4.45
N ILE A 191 -6.08 8.30 3.92
CA ILE A 191 -6.19 8.61 2.50
C ILE A 191 -5.23 9.73 2.15
N GLY A 192 -4.45 9.54 1.07
CA GLY A 192 -3.53 10.52 0.53
C GLY A 192 -4.13 11.37 -0.59
N ALA A 193 -3.72 12.64 -0.64
CA ALA A 193 -4.06 13.63 -1.66
C ALA A 193 -2.80 14.42 -2.05
N PRO A 194 -1.87 13.84 -2.82
CA PRO A 194 -0.55 14.45 -3.06
C PRO A 194 -0.58 15.73 -3.91
N GLY A 195 -1.66 15.98 -4.63
CA GLY A 195 -1.85 17.22 -5.38
C GLY A 195 -2.52 18.35 -4.59
N TYR A 196 -2.90 18.10 -3.33
CA TYR A 196 -3.57 19.08 -2.48
C TYR A 196 -2.75 20.36 -2.31
N THR A 197 -3.45 21.50 -2.32
CA THR A 197 -2.85 22.85 -2.26
C THR A 197 -3.58 23.67 -1.21
N ASN A 198 -2.90 24.08 -0.14
CA ASN A 198 -3.42 24.98 0.90
C ASN A 198 -2.33 25.96 1.36
N GLY A 199 -2.06 26.97 0.55
CA GLY A 199 -0.99 27.92 0.80
C GLY A 199 0.28 27.64 0.01
N GLN A 200 0.69 26.39 -0.10
CA GLN A 200 1.79 25.95 -0.97
C GLN A 200 1.23 25.07 -2.10
N GLU A 201 1.70 25.28 -3.34
CA GLU A 201 1.28 24.49 -4.50
C GLU A 201 1.73 23.04 -4.36
N LYS A 202 0.81 22.07 -4.50
CA LYS A 202 1.07 20.62 -4.40
C LYS A 202 1.86 20.23 -3.15
N GLU A 203 1.57 20.89 -2.04
CA GLU A 203 2.19 20.50 -0.77
C GLU A 203 1.76 19.10 -0.35
N GLY A 204 0.58 18.67 -0.81
CA GLY A 204 -0.01 17.40 -0.49
C GLY A 204 -0.61 17.33 0.90
N ALA A 205 -1.52 16.37 1.07
CA ALA A 205 -2.18 16.12 2.36
C ALA A 205 -2.41 14.62 2.59
N ALA A 206 -2.51 14.25 3.87
CA ALA A 206 -3.08 12.98 4.30
C ALA A 206 -4.23 13.23 5.27
N LEU A 207 -5.31 12.45 5.13
CA LEU A 207 -6.55 12.62 5.88
C LEU A 207 -6.95 11.29 6.54
N VAL A 208 -7.40 11.34 7.80
CA VAL A 208 -7.93 10.18 8.52
C VAL A 208 -9.42 10.37 8.81
N TYR A 209 -10.18 9.29 8.60
CA TYR A 209 -11.59 9.17 8.91
C TYR A 209 -11.79 8.04 9.90
N HIS A 210 -12.38 8.34 11.05
CA HIS A 210 -12.62 7.33 12.09
C HIS A 210 -13.83 6.46 11.76
N GLY A 211 -13.70 5.18 12.10
CA GLY A 211 -14.79 4.25 12.15
C GLY A 211 -15.81 4.59 13.25
N SER A 212 -16.96 3.98 13.21
CA SER A 212 -17.99 4.07 14.23
C SER A 212 -19.09 3.04 13.95
N ALA A 213 -19.98 2.76 14.90
CA ALA A 213 -21.15 1.89 14.69
C ALA A 213 -22.05 2.28 13.49
N GLY A 214 -21.84 3.43 12.87
CA GLY A 214 -22.50 3.87 11.64
C GLY A 214 -21.64 3.74 10.38
N GLY A 215 -20.42 3.24 10.51
CA GLY A 215 -19.36 3.25 9.51
C GLY A 215 -18.51 4.51 9.61
N LEU A 216 -17.75 4.84 8.55
CA LEU A 216 -16.84 5.97 8.55
C LEU A 216 -17.55 7.32 8.75
N THR A 217 -16.91 8.19 9.51
CA THR A 217 -17.40 9.51 9.87
C THR A 217 -16.97 10.58 8.86
N THR A 218 -17.02 11.85 9.25
CA THR A 218 -16.37 12.95 8.52
C THR A 218 -14.87 12.95 8.84
N VAL A 219 -14.07 13.70 8.08
CA VAL A 219 -12.62 13.84 8.34
C VAL A 219 -12.36 14.23 9.80
N ASN A 220 -11.50 13.47 10.46
CA ASN A 220 -11.14 13.65 11.88
C ASN A 220 -9.77 14.29 12.05
N TRP A 221 -8.87 14.03 11.11
CA TRP A 221 -7.52 14.55 11.14
C TRP A 221 -7.01 14.83 9.73
N THR A 222 -6.21 15.89 9.60
CA THR A 222 -5.57 16.27 8.33
C THR A 222 -4.18 16.80 8.61
N VAL A 223 -3.23 16.43 7.77
CA VAL A 223 -1.86 16.95 7.80
C VAL A 223 -1.42 17.35 6.40
N GLU A 224 -0.59 18.39 6.34
CA GLU A 224 0.01 18.96 5.13
C GLU A 224 1.52 19.08 5.31
N SER A 225 2.30 19.00 4.23
CA SER A 225 3.76 19.17 4.33
C SER A 225 4.19 20.61 4.59
N ASN A 226 3.34 21.58 4.22
CA ASN A 226 3.67 23.00 4.18
C ASN A 226 4.88 23.32 3.30
N GLN A 227 5.18 22.47 2.32
CA GLN A 227 6.27 22.68 1.37
C GLN A 227 5.77 22.47 -0.06
N LYS A 228 6.00 23.48 -0.91
CA LYS A 228 5.64 23.42 -2.33
C LYS A 228 6.22 22.17 -2.99
N ASP A 229 5.39 21.52 -3.81
CA ASP A 229 5.70 20.33 -4.62
C ASP A 229 6.18 19.11 -3.80
N ALA A 230 6.01 19.07 -2.48
CA ALA A 230 6.43 17.92 -1.66
C ALA A 230 5.55 16.68 -1.83
N SER A 231 4.29 16.86 -2.25
CA SER A 231 3.32 15.80 -2.49
C SER A 231 3.16 14.84 -1.30
N LEU A 232 3.01 15.36 -0.09
CA LEU A 232 2.70 14.55 1.11
C LEU A 232 1.42 13.74 0.86
N GLY A 233 1.38 12.48 1.30
CA GLY A 233 0.26 11.57 1.03
C GLY A 233 0.38 10.85 -0.32
N TRP A 234 1.55 10.93 -0.98
CA TRP A 234 1.84 10.06 -2.13
C TRP A 234 1.71 8.57 -1.76
N SER A 235 2.20 8.22 -0.59
CA SER A 235 2.01 6.92 0.04
C SER A 235 1.54 7.11 1.49
N VAL A 236 0.58 6.29 1.93
CA VAL A 236 0.07 6.25 3.30
C VAL A 236 -0.13 4.81 3.74
N ALA A 237 0.11 4.52 5.02
CA ALA A 237 -0.13 3.21 5.60
C ALA A 237 -0.36 3.29 7.12
N SER A 238 -0.93 2.23 7.72
CA SER A 238 -0.72 1.98 9.14
C SER A 238 0.77 1.73 9.39
N ALA A 239 1.28 2.21 10.50
CA ALA A 239 2.61 1.90 11.01
C ALA A 239 2.57 0.75 12.04
N GLY A 240 1.36 0.29 12.42
CA GLY A 240 1.14 -0.59 13.57
C GLY A 240 1.26 0.20 14.89
N ASP A 241 1.42 -0.51 15.99
CA ASP A 241 1.65 0.08 17.33
C ASP A 241 3.17 0.14 17.61
N ILE A 242 3.84 1.17 17.06
CA ILE A 242 5.30 1.31 17.11
C ILE A 242 5.85 1.67 18.48
N ASN A 243 4.97 2.01 19.43
CA ASN A 243 5.36 2.44 20.78
C ASN A 243 4.74 1.58 21.90
N ALA A 244 3.93 0.57 21.54
CA ALA A 244 3.20 -0.36 22.39
C ALA A 244 2.26 0.36 23.40
N ASP A 245 1.60 1.42 22.94
CA ASP A 245 0.63 2.17 23.76
C ASP A 245 -0.84 1.76 23.49
N ARG A 246 -1.07 0.83 22.54
CA ARG A 246 -2.33 0.22 22.11
C ARG A 246 -3.20 1.11 21.22
N TYR A 247 -2.63 2.14 20.65
CA TYR A 247 -3.22 2.90 19.58
C TYR A 247 -2.39 2.63 18.33
N ASP A 248 -3.03 2.37 17.22
CA ASP A 248 -2.30 2.23 15.96
C ASP A 248 -1.77 3.58 15.51
N ASP A 249 -0.59 3.56 14.91
CA ASP A 249 0.13 4.72 14.40
C ASP A 249 0.04 4.74 12.86
N VAL A 250 0.33 5.88 12.24
CA VAL A 250 0.33 5.99 10.78
C VAL A 250 1.64 6.55 10.25
N ILE A 251 2.00 6.11 9.03
CA ILE A 251 3.15 6.61 8.29
C ILE A 251 2.71 7.23 6.97
N VAL A 252 3.32 8.37 6.61
CA VAL A 252 2.99 9.14 5.40
C VAL A 252 4.28 9.51 4.67
N GLY A 253 4.35 9.23 3.38
CA GLY A 253 5.46 9.58 2.51
C GLY A 253 5.24 10.89 1.75
N ALA A 254 6.35 11.62 1.53
CA ALA A 254 6.44 12.83 0.72
C ALA A 254 7.71 12.78 -0.14
N PRO A 255 7.68 12.05 -1.28
CA PRO A 255 8.91 11.72 -2.02
C PRO A 255 9.59 12.91 -2.70
N TRP A 256 8.88 14.01 -2.93
CA TRP A 256 9.48 15.24 -3.49
C TRP A 256 9.83 16.29 -2.43
N TYR A 257 9.77 15.93 -1.15
CA TYR A 257 10.21 16.81 -0.08
C TYR A 257 11.70 17.16 -0.24
N SER A 258 12.06 18.43 0.02
CA SER A 258 13.43 18.93 -0.15
C SER A 258 13.88 19.65 1.10
N ASN A 259 14.97 19.20 1.73
CA ASN A 259 15.55 19.81 2.94
C ASN A 259 17.08 19.78 2.86
N GLY A 260 17.64 20.61 2.02
CA GLY A 260 19.08 20.64 1.74
C GLY A 260 19.43 20.05 0.40
N GLN A 261 18.84 18.90 0.04
CA GLN A 261 18.92 18.30 -1.29
C GLN A 261 17.55 18.36 -1.97
N THR A 262 17.54 18.44 -3.32
CA THR A 262 16.31 18.48 -4.11
C THR A 262 15.70 17.09 -4.18
N ASN A 263 14.40 16.96 -3.85
CA ASN A 263 13.65 15.70 -3.92
C ASN A 263 14.36 14.54 -3.20
N GLU A 264 14.98 14.82 -2.07
CA GLU A 264 15.55 13.76 -1.23
C GLU A 264 14.48 12.88 -0.61
N GLY A 265 13.27 13.42 -0.50
CA GLY A 265 12.11 12.74 0.06
C GLY A 265 12.12 12.63 1.57
N LYS A 266 10.94 12.40 2.14
CA LYS A 266 10.74 12.34 3.59
C LYS A 266 9.58 11.42 3.97
N ALA A 267 9.73 10.72 5.07
CA ALA A 267 8.64 10.00 5.74
C ALA A 267 8.32 10.66 7.09
N PHE A 268 7.03 10.62 7.44
CA PHE A 268 6.46 11.20 8.66
C PHE A 268 5.65 10.15 9.38
N VAL A 269 5.79 10.06 10.71
CA VAL A 269 4.97 9.18 11.54
C VAL A 269 4.21 10.02 12.56
N TYR A 270 2.95 9.62 12.77
CA TYR A 270 2.01 10.26 13.70
C TYR A 270 1.45 9.19 14.62
N HIS A 271 1.61 9.39 15.94
CA HIS A 271 1.13 8.42 16.93
C HIS A 271 -0.37 8.59 17.18
N GLY A 272 -1.03 7.45 17.31
CA GLY A 272 -2.40 7.36 17.83
C GLY A 272 -2.50 7.78 19.29
N SER A 273 -3.69 8.04 19.74
CA SER A 273 -4.02 8.33 21.14
C SER A 273 -5.53 8.29 21.34
N ALA A 274 -6.01 8.26 22.59
CA ALA A 274 -7.44 8.35 22.93
C ALA A 274 -8.19 9.57 22.33
N SER A 275 -7.50 10.49 21.69
CA SER A 275 -8.07 11.64 20.95
C SER A 275 -7.83 11.57 19.44
N GLY A 276 -7.37 10.44 18.94
CA GLY A 276 -6.92 10.25 17.57
C GLY A 276 -5.46 10.63 17.38
N LEU A 277 -5.04 10.85 16.14
CA LEU A 277 -3.65 11.13 15.78
C LEU A 277 -3.15 12.45 16.38
N THR A 278 -1.90 12.45 16.82
CA THR A 278 -1.21 13.58 17.41
C THR A 278 -0.52 14.45 16.34
N SER A 279 0.32 15.38 16.75
CA SER A 279 1.26 16.06 15.87
C SER A 279 2.37 15.10 15.44
N VAL A 280 3.15 15.46 14.39
CA VAL A 280 4.27 14.64 13.93
C VAL A 280 5.20 14.24 15.08
N ASN A 281 5.45 12.93 15.21
CA ASN A 281 6.27 12.36 16.27
C ASN A 281 7.67 11.97 15.79
N TRP A 282 7.77 11.58 14.52
CA TRP A 282 9.02 11.15 13.94
C TRP A 282 9.11 11.53 12.47
N THR A 283 10.30 11.87 12.01
CA THR A 283 10.57 12.11 10.58
C THR A 283 11.98 11.65 10.22
N VAL A 284 12.13 11.14 9.01
CA VAL A 284 13.43 10.81 8.42
C VAL A 284 13.45 11.14 6.94
N GLU A 285 14.62 11.43 6.43
CA GLU A 285 14.90 11.75 5.03
C GLU A 285 16.17 11.02 4.58
N SER A 286 16.32 10.76 3.28
CA SER A 286 17.48 10.03 2.77
C SER A 286 18.79 10.83 2.80
N ASN A 287 18.69 12.16 2.77
CA ASN A 287 19.82 13.08 2.55
C ASN A 287 20.54 12.84 1.21
N GLN A 288 19.86 12.28 0.22
CA GLN A 288 20.39 12.10 -1.14
C GLN A 288 19.45 12.75 -2.17
N GLU A 289 20.02 13.65 -3.00
CA GLU A 289 19.28 14.32 -4.06
C GLU A 289 18.62 13.32 -5.00
N GLY A 290 17.31 13.50 -5.25
CA GLY A 290 16.54 12.74 -6.22
C GLY A 290 16.26 11.28 -5.85
N SER A 291 16.45 10.86 -4.58
CA SER A 291 16.21 9.47 -4.16
C SER A 291 14.75 9.12 -3.98
N PHE A 292 13.87 10.13 -3.83
CA PHE A 292 12.43 10.00 -3.59
C PHE A 292 12.09 9.13 -2.36
N PHE A 293 12.82 9.29 -1.27
CA PHE A 293 12.55 8.58 -0.01
C PHE A 293 11.10 8.81 0.46
N GLY A 294 10.40 7.75 0.84
CA GLY A 294 8.96 7.80 1.13
C GLY A 294 8.08 7.64 -0.12
N PHE A 295 8.65 7.17 -1.24
CA PHE A 295 7.86 6.79 -2.42
C PHE A 295 6.86 5.68 -2.10
N SER A 296 7.26 4.73 -1.29
CA SER A 296 6.41 3.72 -0.68
C SER A 296 6.68 3.62 0.83
N VAL A 297 5.64 3.41 1.62
CA VAL A 297 5.71 3.25 3.08
C VAL A 297 4.78 2.14 3.54
N SER A 298 5.16 1.41 4.59
CA SER A 298 4.32 0.39 5.22
C SER A 298 4.76 0.12 6.65
N THR A 299 3.91 -0.51 7.46
CA THR A 299 4.41 -1.27 8.60
C THR A 299 5.31 -2.40 8.09
N ALA A 300 6.31 -2.78 8.87
CA ALA A 300 7.07 -4.00 8.69
C ALA A 300 6.59 -5.12 9.63
N GLY A 301 5.70 -4.79 10.59
CA GLY A 301 5.33 -5.63 11.71
C GLY A 301 6.47 -5.76 12.73
N ASP A 302 6.31 -6.55 13.77
CA ASP A 302 7.33 -6.83 14.79
C ASP A 302 8.38 -7.81 14.22
N VAL A 303 9.40 -7.27 13.51
CA VAL A 303 10.42 -8.06 12.80
C VAL A 303 11.49 -8.64 13.70
N ASP A 304 11.60 -8.18 14.96
CA ASP A 304 12.63 -8.67 15.91
C ASP A 304 12.06 -9.24 17.22
N LYS A 305 10.73 -9.25 17.35
CA LYS A 305 9.98 -9.76 18.51
C LYS A 305 10.25 -9.03 19.81
N ASP A 306 10.45 -7.73 19.73
CA ASP A 306 10.63 -6.91 20.93
C ASP A 306 9.31 -6.31 21.46
N GLY A 307 8.21 -6.48 20.70
CA GLY A 307 6.86 -6.08 21.03
C GLY A 307 6.49 -4.67 20.57
N TYR A 308 7.28 -4.09 19.69
CA TYR A 308 7.03 -2.85 18.98
C TYR A 308 6.99 -3.13 17.48
N ASP A 309 6.09 -2.51 16.75
CA ASP A 309 6.08 -2.63 15.29
C ASP A 309 7.17 -1.75 14.66
N GLU A 310 7.73 -2.20 13.56
CA GLU A 310 8.67 -1.51 12.72
C GLU A 310 8.00 -0.91 11.50
N VAL A 311 8.68 0.05 10.87
CA VAL A 311 8.27 0.57 9.56
C VAL A 311 9.31 0.32 8.50
N ILE A 312 8.84 0.14 7.26
CA ILE A 312 9.67 0.05 6.06
C ILE A 312 9.35 1.20 5.11
N VAL A 313 10.41 1.81 4.55
CA VAL A 313 10.31 2.97 3.65
C VAL A 313 11.14 2.72 2.40
N GLY A 314 10.54 2.87 1.23
CA GLY A 314 11.20 2.75 -0.06
C GLY A 314 11.70 4.09 -0.61
N ALA A 315 12.80 4.03 -1.38
CA ALA A 315 13.42 5.14 -2.11
C ALA A 315 13.90 4.60 -3.46
N ASP A 316 12.99 4.53 -4.42
CA ASP A 316 13.18 3.79 -5.67
C ASP A 316 14.22 4.37 -6.64
N PHE A 317 14.67 5.59 -6.41
CA PHE A 317 15.72 6.26 -7.16
C PHE A 317 17.01 6.47 -6.33
N TYR A 318 17.15 5.76 -5.22
CA TYR A 318 18.36 5.83 -4.41
C TYR A 318 19.55 5.27 -5.18
N ASP A 319 20.68 6.00 -5.14
CA ASP A 319 21.95 5.61 -5.76
C ASP A 319 22.95 5.20 -4.66
N ASN A 320 23.48 3.99 -4.71
CA ASN A 320 24.60 3.63 -3.85
C ASN A 320 25.86 3.33 -4.67
N ALA A 321 25.88 2.33 -5.50
CA ALA A 321 26.98 2.04 -6.41
C ALA A 321 26.54 2.13 -7.89
N GLN A 322 25.26 1.87 -8.14
CA GLN A 322 24.60 1.92 -9.44
C GLN A 322 23.58 3.06 -9.49
N GLU A 323 23.31 3.57 -10.69
CA GLU A 323 22.29 4.61 -10.91
C GLU A 323 20.89 4.02 -10.71
N LYS A 324 20.07 4.64 -9.84
CA LYS A 324 18.69 4.26 -9.58
C LYS A 324 18.50 2.77 -9.27
N GLU A 325 19.45 2.20 -8.56
CA GLU A 325 19.31 0.83 -8.09
C GLU A 325 18.13 0.69 -7.10
N GLY A 326 17.85 1.80 -6.40
CA GLY A 326 16.80 1.90 -5.39
C GLY A 326 17.18 1.24 -4.06
N ALA A 327 16.51 1.67 -3.00
CA ALA A 327 16.72 1.12 -1.66
C ALA A 327 15.43 1.04 -0.85
N ALA A 328 15.42 0.15 0.15
CA ALA A 328 14.40 0.10 1.19
C ALA A 328 15.07 0.12 2.57
N PHE A 329 14.42 0.81 3.51
CA PHE A 329 14.98 1.09 4.84
C PHE A 329 13.98 0.65 5.92
N VAL A 330 14.45 -0.06 6.94
CA VAL A 330 13.65 -0.43 8.11
C VAL A 330 14.11 0.37 9.32
N TYR A 331 13.16 0.84 10.13
CA TYR A 331 13.38 1.59 11.36
C TYR A 331 12.65 0.91 12.52
N HIS A 332 13.39 0.61 13.62
CA HIS A 332 12.83 -0.05 14.79
C HIS A 332 11.94 0.85 15.63
N GLY A 333 10.83 0.27 16.08
CA GLY A 333 9.99 0.80 17.14
C GLY A 333 10.68 0.78 18.52
N SER A 334 10.10 1.45 19.45
CA SER A 334 10.50 1.43 20.87
C SER A 334 9.46 2.14 21.73
N ALA A 335 9.51 2.00 23.05
CA ALA A 335 8.65 2.72 24.00
C ALA A 335 8.65 4.25 23.84
N SER A 336 9.54 4.84 23.05
CA SER A 336 9.60 6.26 22.73
C SER A 336 9.22 6.58 21.27
N GLY A 337 8.72 5.60 20.54
CA GLY A 337 8.47 5.63 19.10
C GLY A 337 9.66 5.18 18.29
N LEU A 338 9.66 5.45 16.97
CA LEU A 338 10.70 4.99 16.05
C LEU A 338 12.07 5.58 16.34
N GLN A 339 13.10 4.77 16.16
CA GLN A 339 14.48 5.21 16.17
C GLN A 339 14.82 5.93 14.85
N THR A 340 15.63 6.98 14.91
CA THR A 340 16.06 7.73 13.70
C THR A 340 17.24 7.07 12.98
N THR A 341 17.89 6.09 13.61
CA THR A 341 18.93 5.28 12.96
C THR A 341 18.27 4.11 12.27
N MET A 342 18.51 3.95 10.97
CA MET A 342 18.02 2.78 10.25
C MET A 342 18.56 1.49 10.87
N ALA A 343 17.70 0.50 11.00
CA ALA A 343 18.03 -0.84 11.46
C ALA A 343 18.61 -1.69 10.34
N TRP A 344 18.05 -1.54 9.15
CA TRP A 344 18.42 -2.29 7.96
C TRP A 344 18.21 -1.46 6.69
N MET A 345 19.02 -1.76 5.68
CA MET A 345 18.88 -1.26 4.32
C MET A 345 19.10 -2.42 3.34
N GLY A 346 18.21 -2.54 2.36
CA GLY A 346 18.37 -3.43 1.21
C GLY A 346 18.41 -2.63 -0.08
N GLU A 347 19.05 -3.18 -1.10
CA GLU A 347 19.19 -2.60 -2.44
C GLU A 347 19.22 -3.72 -3.49
N SER A 348 19.02 -3.37 -4.77
CA SER A 348 19.01 -4.38 -5.85
C SER A 348 20.41 -4.74 -6.37
N ASP A 349 21.42 -3.90 -6.10
CA ASP A 349 22.74 -3.99 -6.73
C ASP A 349 22.69 -3.99 -8.29
N GLN A 350 21.62 -3.39 -8.86
CA GLN A 350 21.42 -3.36 -10.30
C GLN A 350 20.96 -1.97 -10.76
N GLU A 351 21.66 -1.42 -11.75
CA GLU A 351 21.34 -0.14 -12.38
C GLU A 351 19.90 -0.15 -12.92
N TYR A 352 19.12 0.89 -12.58
CA TYR A 352 17.69 1.02 -12.91
C TYR A 352 16.80 -0.11 -12.36
N GLY A 353 17.21 -0.78 -11.30
CA GLY A 353 16.41 -1.82 -10.65
C GLY A 353 15.14 -1.29 -9.96
N TYR A 354 15.16 -0.01 -9.54
CA TYR A 354 14.07 0.66 -8.82
C TYR A 354 13.59 -0.11 -7.59
N TYR A 355 14.52 -0.70 -6.86
CA TYR A 355 14.23 -1.42 -5.62
C TYR A 355 13.62 -0.48 -4.57
N GLY A 356 12.59 -0.94 -3.86
CA GLY A 356 11.84 -0.08 -2.95
C GLY A 356 10.72 0.72 -3.64
N ARG A 357 10.40 0.45 -4.92
CA ARG A 357 9.24 1.02 -5.60
C ARG A 357 7.94 0.66 -4.90
N SER A 358 7.85 -0.55 -4.34
CA SER A 358 6.81 -0.99 -3.42
C SER A 358 7.44 -1.72 -2.24
N VAL A 359 6.91 -1.50 -1.04
CA VAL A 359 7.30 -2.18 0.19
C VAL A 359 6.05 -2.59 0.97
N ALA A 360 6.10 -3.74 1.65
CA ALA A 360 5.01 -4.18 2.51
C ALA A 360 5.50 -5.16 3.58
N ALA A 361 4.75 -5.30 4.67
CA ALA A 361 4.85 -6.49 5.52
C ALA A 361 4.40 -7.72 4.72
N ALA A 362 5.13 -8.81 4.85
CA ALA A 362 4.78 -10.12 4.28
C ALA A 362 4.11 -11.05 5.32
N GLY A 363 3.99 -10.60 6.57
CA GLY A 363 3.62 -11.42 7.71
C GLY A 363 4.72 -12.43 8.05
N ASP A 364 4.43 -13.43 8.86
CA ASP A 364 5.37 -14.50 9.22
C ASP A 364 5.24 -15.64 8.18
N VAL A 365 6.00 -15.53 7.05
CA VAL A 365 5.85 -16.45 5.90
C VAL A 365 6.47 -17.82 6.13
N ASP A 366 7.37 -17.98 7.13
CA ASP A 366 8.02 -19.25 7.43
C ASP A 366 7.67 -19.82 8.82
N LYS A 367 6.82 -19.14 9.57
CA LYS A 367 6.32 -19.54 10.90
C LYS A 367 7.40 -19.61 11.95
N ASP A 368 8.40 -18.76 11.88
CA ASP A 368 9.43 -18.63 12.92
C ASP A 368 9.04 -17.62 14.00
N GLY A 369 7.98 -16.86 13.73
CA GLY A 369 7.31 -15.94 14.61
C GLY A 369 7.86 -14.52 14.60
N PHE A 370 8.73 -14.18 13.67
CA PHE A 370 9.14 -12.83 13.34
C PHE A 370 8.31 -12.37 12.12
N ALA A 371 7.98 -11.11 12.04
CA ALA A 371 7.37 -10.58 10.83
C ALA A 371 8.41 -10.47 9.72
N ASP A 372 7.98 -10.71 8.48
CA ASP A 372 8.81 -10.66 7.28
C ASP A 372 8.40 -9.47 6.41
N VAL A 373 9.28 -9.05 5.49
CA VAL A 373 9.02 -7.94 4.58
C VAL A 373 9.23 -8.34 3.12
N VAL A 374 8.48 -7.68 2.23
CA VAL A 374 8.63 -7.82 0.79
C VAL A 374 8.95 -6.47 0.16
N VAL A 375 9.88 -6.48 -0.81
CA VAL A 375 10.31 -5.29 -1.54
C VAL A 375 10.29 -5.56 -3.04
N GLY A 376 9.58 -4.74 -3.79
CA GLY A 376 9.49 -4.81 -5.25
C GLY A 376 10.57 -3.99 -5.94
N ALA A 377 11.08 -4.53 -7.06
CA ALA A 377 12.07 -3.91 -7.95
C ALA A 377 11.63 -4.12 -9.40
N PRO A 378 10.76 -3.25 -9.95
CA PRO A 378 10.13 -3.47 -11.26
C PRO A 378 11.07 -3.39 -12.45
N GLY A 379 12.20 -2.70 -12.33
CA GLY A 379 13.23 -2.63 -13.38
C GLY A 379 14.31 -3.71 -13.28
N PHE A 380 14.15 -4.67 -12.36
CA PHE A 380 15.17 -5.71 -12.16
C PHE A 380 15.24 -6.67 -13.36
N ASP A 381 16.47 -6.92 -13.86
CA ASP A 381 16.76 -7.80 -14.98
C ASP A 381 17.14 -9.19 -14.48
N ARG A 382 16.67 -10.24 -15.15
CA ARG A 382 17.13 -11.62 -14.95
C ARG A 382 17.86 -12.13 -16.17
N GLY A 383 19.19 -12.14 -16.11
CA GLY A 383 20.04 -12.62 -17.19
C GLY A 383 19.87 -11.82 -18.46
N GLU A 384 19.29 -12.44 -19.53
CA GLU A 384 19.03 -11.78 -20.81
C GLU A 384 17.62 -11.18 -20.94
N THR A 385 16.78 -11.27 -19.86
CA THR A 385 15.42 -10.73 -19.84
C THR A 385 15.45 -9.38 -19.13
N PHE A 386 15.21 -8.31 -19.86
CA PHE A 386 15.22 -6.93 -19.37
C PHE A 386 13.87 -6.55 -18.78
N ASP A 387 13.88 -5.69 -17.75
CA ASP A 387 12.71 -5.14 -17.08
C ASP A 387 11.65 -6.21 -16.73
N CYS A 388 12.10 -7.40 -16.31
CA CYS A 388 11.18 -8.48 -15.95
C CYS A 388 10.61 -8.31 -14.53
N GLY A 389 11.20 -7.42 -13.75
CA GLY A 389 10.87 -7.18 -12.36
C GLY A 389 11.25 -8.33 -11.43
N ALA A 390 11.35 -8.00 -10.15
CA ALA A 390 11.57 -8.99 -9.09
C ALA A 390 10.95 -8.51 -7.78
N ASP A 391 10.56 -9.47 -6.94
CA ASP A 391 10.22 -9.24 -5.54
C ASP A 391 11.24 -9.95 -4.67
N PHE A 392 11.66 -9.26 -3.62
CA PHE A 392 12.62 -9.73 -2.64
C PHE A 392 11.92 -9.87 -1.29
N VAL A 393 11.92 -11.06 -0.72
CA VAL A 393 11.33 -11.32 0.59
C VAL A 393 12.44 -11.55 1.60
N TYR A 394 12.40 -10.85 2.71
CA TYR A 394 13.39 -10.95 3.77
C TYR A 394 12.70 -11.39 5.05
N ARG A 395 13.29 -12.41 5.71
CA ARG A 395 12.87 -12.83 7.03
C ARG A 395 13.35 -11.85 8.07
N GLY A 396 12.47 -11.54 8.98
CA GLY A 396 12.84 -10.94 10.24
C GLY A 396 13.66 -11.90 11.11
N GLY A 397 14.24 -11.39 12.16
CA GLY A 397 15.04 -12.21 13.06
C GLY A 397 15.56 -11.44 14.25
N ALA A 398 15.97 -12.15 15.30
CA ALA A 398 16.42 -11.55 16.54
C ALA A 398 17.45 -10.44 16.32
N ALA A 399 17.28 -9.34 17.04
CA ALA A 399 18.11 -8.13 16.94
C ALA A 399 18.03 -7.42 15.58
N GLY A 400 16.90 -7.54 14.86
CA GLY A 400 16.63 -6.84 13.60
C GLY A 400 17.49 -7.31 12.43
N SER A 401 17.90 -8.58 12.45
CA SER A 401 18.63 -9.16 11.32
C SER A 401 17.66 -9.57 10.22
N PHE A 402 17.96 -9.19 8.98
CA PHE A 402 17.18 -9.58 7.82
C PHE A 402 17.94 -10.58 6.95
N PHE A 403 17.27 -11.64 6.56
CA PHE A 403 17.84 -12.68 5.70
C PHE A 403 16.98 -12.84 4.45
N LEU A 404 17.57 -12.61 3.28
CA LEU A 404 16.90 -12.85 2.00
C LEU A 404 16.42 -14.31 1.94
N ILE A 405 15.12 -14.50 1.69
CA ILE A 405 14.60 -15.84 1.38
C ILE A 405 15.09 -16.17 -0.04
N PRO A 406 15.96 -17.18 -0.22
CA PRO A 406 16.41 -17.54 -1.55
C PRO A 406 15.21 -17.96 -2.39
N ASN A 407 15.01 -17.33 -3.53
CA ASN A 407 14.05 -17.84 -4.51
C ASN A 407 14.54 -19.21 -4.98
N PRO A 408 13.84 -20.32 -4.67
CA PRO A 408 14.30 -21.66 -5.06
C PRO A 408 14.34 -21.91 -6.56
N SER A 409 13.85 -20.96 -7.39
CA SER A 409 13.99 -20.97 -8.85
C SER A 409 15.22 -20.21 -9.35
N GLY A 410 16.16 -19.83 -8.47
CA GLY A 410 17.42 -19.20 -8.81
C GLY A 410 18.37 -20.19 -9.51
N GLY A 411 18.33 -20.24 -10.84
CA GLY A 411 19.27 -20.90 -11.72
C GLY A 411 19.22 -20.20 -13.05
#